data_781fd6c6a62e0807010fe040b27af479
#
_entry.id   781fd6c6a62e0807010fe040b27af479
#
_cell.length_a   1.000
_cell.length_b   1.000
_cell.length_c   1.000
_cell.angle_alpha   90.00
_cell.angle_beta   90.00
_cell.angle_gamma   90.00
#
_symmetry.space_group_name_H-M   'P 1'
#
loop_
_entity.id
_entity.type
_entity.pdbx_description
1 polymer ?
#
loop_
_entity_poly.entity_id
_entity_poly.type
_entity_poly.pdbx_seq_one_letter_code
_entity_poly.pdbx_strand_id
1 'polypeptide(L)'
;MTYQVHPSSYITDKVNLANNVKIGPYCYLNGNINIGENTELKSHVVISGNTDIGKNNTFYPFSNIGCDPQDIKFKGEDSNLIIGDP
;
A
#
# COMPACT_ATOMS: atom_id res chain seq x y z
N MET A 1 3.01 -2.35 18.98
CA MET A 1 2.76 -2.31 17.57
C MET A 1 1.43 -2.94 17.25
N THR A 2 0.50 -2.17 16.78
CA THR A 2 -0.85 -2.65 16.67
C THR A 2 -1.39 -2.36 15.28
N TYR A 3 -1.27 -3.30 14.42
CA TYR A 3 -1.90 -3.21 13.12
C TYR A 3 -2.69 -4.49 12.90
N GLN A 4 -3.60 -4.44 11.95
CA GLN A 4 -4.45 -5.56 11.63
C GLN A 4 -4.37 -5.85 10.15
N VAL A 5 -4.20 -7.11 9.82
CA VAL A 5 -4.13 -7.55 8.44
C VAL A 5 -5.08 -8.72 8.28
N HIS A 6 -6.03 -8.60 7.37
CA HIS A 6 -6.94 -9.69 7.11
C HIS A 6 -6.17 -10.86 6.52
N PRO A 7 -6.45 -12.09 6.96
CA PRO A 7 -5.66 -13.24 6.51
C PRO A 7 -5.74 -13.51 5.03
N SER A 8 -6.74 -12.99 4.34
CA SER A 8 -6.85 -13.20 2.90
C SER A 8 -5.96 -12.26 2.10
N SER A 9 -5.31 -11.31 2.74
CA SER A 9 -4.49 -10.34 2.03
C SER A 9 -3.07 -10.85 1.87
N TYR A 10 -2.44 -10.48 0.77
CA TYR A 10 -1.08 -10.85 0.46
C TYR A 10 -0.17 -9.66 0.71
N ILE A 11 0.82 -9.86 1.56
CA ILE A 11 1.73 -8.79 1.93
C ILE A 11 3.14 -9.34 1.91
N THR A 12 4.02 -8.72 1.14
CA THR A 12 5.40 -9.15 1.10
C THR A 12 6.14 -8.67 2.33
N ASP A 13 7.33 -9.21 2.55
CA ASP A 13 8.07 -8.95 3.77
C ASP A 13 8.73 -7.58 3.79
N LYS A 14 8.64 -6.81 2.74
CA LYS A 14 9.18 -5.47 2.73
C LYS A 14 8.13 -4.39 2.95
N VAL A 15 6.99 -4.79 3.45
CA VAL A 15 5.91 -3.86 3.76
C VAL A 15 5.99 -3.53 5.24
N ASN A 16 6.05 -2.24 5.55
CA ASN A 16 6.11 -1.77 6.93
C ASN A 16 4.82 -1.08 7.29
N LEU A 17 4.21 -1.55 8.35
CA LEU A 17 2.91 -1.03 8.80
C LEU A 17 3.07 -0.34 10.13
N ALA A 18 2.63 0.89 10.21
CA ALA A 18 2.69 1.64 11.45
C ALA A 18 1.52 1.26 12.36
N ASN A 19 1.42 1.95 13.49
CA ASN A 19 0.36 1.65 14.45
C ASN A 19 -1.01 1.95 13.88
N ASN A 20 -1.95 1.13 14.21
CA ASN A 20 -3.36 1.33 13.84
C ASN A 20 -3.63 1.28 12.34
N VAL A 21 -2.73 0.67 11.59
CA VAL A 21 -2.99 0.42 10.18
C VAL A 21 -3.93 -0.76 10.08
N LYS A 22 -4.92 -0.65 9.21
CA LYS A 22 -5.88 -1.73 9.00
C LYS A 22 -5.88 -2.13 7.54
N ILE A 23 -5.63 -3.39 7.30
CA ILE A 23 -5.62 -3.94 5.95
C ILE A 23 -6.81 -4.89 5.84
N GLY A 24 -7.78 -4.53 5.05
CA GLY A 24 -8.98 -5.35 4.87
C GLY A 24 -8.71 -6.55 3.97
N PRO A 25 -9.78 -7.25 3.58
CA PRO A 25 -9.60 -8.51 2.85
C PRO A 25 -9.16 -8.28 1.41
N TYR A 26 -8.46 -9.28 0.90
CA TYR A 26 -8.09 -9.34 -0.51
C TYR A 26 -7.27 -8.15 -0.98
N CYS A 27 -6.44 -7.63 -0.12
CA CYS A 27 -5.49 -6.60 -0.52
C CYS A 27 -4.21 -7.26 -0.98
N TYR A 28 -3.50 -6.60 -1.88
CA TYR A 28 -2.26 -7.12 -2.41
C TYR A 28 -1.19 -6.03 -2.30
N LEU A 29 -0.22 -6.26 -1.44
CA LEU A 29 0.84 -5.30 -1.19
C LEU A 29 2.16 -5.95 -1.53
N ASN A 30 2.79 -5.48 -2.58
CA ASN A 30 4.01 -6.09 -3.07
C ASN A 30 5.05 -5.04 -3.37
N GLY A 31 6.11 -5.02 -2.60
CA GLY A 31 7.20 -4.10 -2.82
C GLY A 31 7.66 -3.47 -1.52
N ASN A 32 8.45 -2.42 -1.64
CA ASN A 32 8.87 -1.64 -0.49
C ASN A 32 7.80 -0.62 -0.18
N ILE A 33 6.94 -0.94 0.75
CA ILE A 33 5.78 -0.12 1.02
C ILE A 33 5.78 0.26 2.49
N ASN A 34 5.67 1.55 2.75
CA ASN A 34 5.57 2.06 4.10
C ASN A 34 4.22 2.73 4.26
N ILE A 35 3.48 2.29 5.25
CA ILE A 35 2.12 2.81 5.47
C ILE A 35 2.07 3.47 6.84
N GLY A 36 1.74 4.74 6.84
CA GLY A 36 1.72 5.54 8.06
C GLY A 36 0.54 5.22 8.96
N GLU A 37 0.57 5.79 10.16
CA GLU A 37 -0.38 5.47 11.21
C GLU A 37 -1.81 5.76 10.81
N ASN A 38 -2.71 4.95 11.29
CA ASN A 38 -4.16 5.16 11.15
C ASN A 38 -4.65 5.10 9.71
N THR A 39 -3.88 4.52 8.83
CA THR A 39 -4.29 4.35 7.44
C THR A 39 -5.07 3.05 7.31
N GLU A 40 -6.11 3.10 6.51
CA GLU A 40 -6.97 1.94 6.34
C GLU A 40 -7.11 1.60 4.86
N LEU A 41 -6.93 0.33 4.53
CA LEU A 41 -7.21 -0.21 3.21
C LEU A 41 -8.47 -1.03 3.33
N LYS A 42 -9.52 -0.65 2.61
CA LYS A 42 -10.83 -1.28 2.83
C LYS A 42 -10.87 -2.73 2.34
N SER A 43 -10.69 -2.93 1.06
CA SER A 43 -10.64 -4.27 0.49
C SER A 43 -10.20 -4.16 -0.94
N HIS A 44 -9.65 -5.24 -1.47
CA HIS A 44 -9.27 -5.29 -2.88
C HIS A 44 -8.42 -4.09 -3.29
N VAL A 45 -7.50 -3.69 -2.42
CA VAL A 45 -6.60 -2.58 -2.69
C VAL A 45 -5.27 -3.17 -3.13
N VAL A 46 -4.75 -2.69 -4.23
CA VAL A 46 -3.48 -3.18 -4.77
C VAL A 46 -2.46 -2.07 -4.66
N ILE A 47 -1.36 -2.35 -3.99
CA ILE A 47 -0.25 -1.42 -3.88
C ILE A 47 1.00 -2.16 -4.28
N SER A 48 1.75 -1.62 -5.21
CA SER A 48 2.98 -2.28 -5.63
C SER A 48 4.06 -1.25 -5.91
N GLY A 49 5.29 -1.73 -5.91
CA GLY A 49 6.43 -0.88 -6.14
C GLY A 49 6.87 -0.17 -4.88
N ASN A 50 7.70 0.84 -5.03
CA ASN A 50 8.19 1.62 -3.91
C ASN A 50 7.19 2.71 -3.59
N THR A 51 6.52 2.57 -2.47
CA THR A 51 5.42 3.45 -2.13
C THR A 51 5.50 3.87 -0.66
N ASP A 52 5.42 5.16 -0.42
CA ASP A 52 5.34 5.68 0.93
C ASP A 52 3.99 6.35 1.13
N ILE A 53 3.24 5.87 2.07
CA ILE A 53 1.91 6.37 2.35
C ILE A 53 1.92 7.02 3.73
N GLY A 54 1.43 8.24 3.79
CA GLY A 54 1.41 8.98 5.04
C GLY A 54 0.32 8.49 5.98
N LYS A 55 0.00 9.30 6.96
CA LYS A 55 -0.93 8.94 8.02
C LYS A 55 -2.36 9.25 7.63
N ASN A 56 -3.28 8.56 8.25
CA ASN A 56 -4.70 8.90 8.22
C ASN A 56 -5.31 8.85 6.81
N ASN A 57 -4.78 8.01 5.97
CA ASN A 57 -5.34 7.82 4.63
C ASN A 57 -6.33 6.68 4.64
N THR A 58 -7.29 6.73 3.73
CA THR A 58 -8.24 5.64 3.54
C THR A 58 -8.31 5.31 2.07
N PHE A 59 -8.09 4.05 1.76
CA PHE A 59 -8.17 3.58 0.38
C PHE A 59 -9.42 2.72 0.24
N TYR A 60 -10.22 3.08 -0.74
CA TYR A 60 -11.50 2.40 -0.93
C TYR A 60 -11.35 1.22 -1.86
N PRO A 61 -12.35 0.35 -1.93
CA PRO A 61 -12.22 -0.90 -2.69
C PRO A 61 -11.83 -0.66 -4.14
N PHE A 62 -10.99 -1.57 -4.63
CA PHE A 62 -10.52 -1.57 -6.00
C PHE A 62 -9.60 -0.42 -6.35
N SER A 63 -8.90 0.12 -5.35
CA SER A 63 -7.89 1.12 -5.59
C SER A 63 -6.60 0.47 -6.06
N ASN A 64 -5.94 1.10 -7.00
CA ASN A 64 -4.62 0.67 -7.47
C ASN A 64 -3.63 1.78 -7.22
N ILE A 65 -2.60 1.48 -6.45
CA ILE A 65 -1.64 2.46 -6.04
C ILE A 65 -0.26 2.01 -6.48
N GLY A 66 0.46 2.87 -7.18
CA GLY A 66 1.83 2.56 -7.52
C GLY A 66 1.99 1.46 -8.53
N CYS A 67 0.91 0.95 -9.07
CA CYS A 67 1.01 -0.08 -10.08
C CYS A 67 1.53 0.52 -11.34
N ASP A 68 2.44 -0.20 -11.94
CA ASP A 68 3.01 0.23 -13.18
C ASP A 68 1.95 0.22 -14.25
N PRO A 69 1.64 1.32 -14.87
CA PRO A 69 0.71 1.25 -15.97
C PRO A 69 1.39 0.55 -17.13
N GLN A 70 0.67 0.37 -18.16
CA GLN A 70 1.21 -0.30 -19.31
C GLN A 70 2.30 0.50 -20.00
N ASP A 71 2.74 1.52 -19.41
CA ASP A 71 3.68 2.41 -20.03
C ASP A 71 5.06 1.84 -20.00
N ILE A 72 5.45 1.27 -21.07
CA ILE A 72 6.73 0.66 -21.13
C ILE A 72 7.86 1.62 -21.26
N LYS A 73 7.59 2.87 -21.37
CA LYS A 73 8.67 3.82 -21.37
C LYS A 73 9.29 3.97 -20.04
N PHE A 74 8.67 3.41 -19.06
CA PHE A 74 9.26 3.41 -17.76
C PHE A 74 10.60 2.74 -17.81
N LYS A 75 11.58 3.41 -17.32
CA LYS A 75 12.91 2.95 -17.51
C LYS A 75 13.42 2.04 -16.46
N GLY A 76 12.61 1.58 -15.61
CA GLY A 76 13.08 0.72 -14.56
C GLY A 76 13.85 1.43 -13.50
N GLU A 77 13.85 2.71 -13.50
CA GLU A 77 14.45 3.43 -12.42
C GLU A 77 13.61 3.27 -11.19
N ASP A 78 14.25 3.42 -10.06
CA ASP A 78 13.52 3.37 -8.82
C ASP A 78 12.62 4.55 -8.76
N SER A 79 11.35 4.33 -8.92
CA SER A 79 10.41 5.40 -8.71
C SER A 79 9.70 5.17 -7.43
N ASN A 80 9.60 6.22 -6.65
CA ASN A 80 8.88 6.18 -5.39
C ASN A 80 7.62 6.97 -5.54
N LEU A 81 6.53 6.33 -5.16
CA LEU A 81 5.27 7.03 -5.09
C LEU A 81 5.06 7.46 -3.66
N ILE A 82 4.78 8.71 -3.45
CA ILE A 82 4.60 9.24 -2.11
C ILE A 82 3.21 9.82 -2.00
N ILE A 83 2.46 9.32 -1.04
CA ILE A 83 1.13 9.82 -0.76
C ILE A 83 1.19 10.41 0.64
N GLY A 84 1.01 11.70 0.72
CA GLY A 84 1.13 12.37 1.99
C GLY A 84 -0.09 12.21 2.86
N ASP A 85 -0.06 12.88 4.00
CA ASP A 85 -1.20 12.88 4.91
C ASP A 85 -2.35 13.62 4.26
N PRO A 86 -3.56 13.29 4.62
CA PRO A 86 -4.72 13.99 4.09
C PRO A 86 -4.78 15.43 4.54
#